data_433dd79a65a33e9bbf291430ace34c7a
#
_entry.id   433dd79a65a33e9bbf291430ace34c7a
#
_cell.length_a   1.000
_cell.length_b   1.000
_cell.length_c   1.000
_cell.angle_alpha   90.00
_cell.angle_beta   90.00
_cell.angle_gamma   90.00
#
_symmetry.space_group_name_H-M   'P 1'
#
loop_
_entity.id
_entity.type
_entity.pdbx_description
1 polymer ?
#
loop_
_entity_poly.entity_id
_entity_poly.type
_entity_poly.pdbx_seq_one_letter_code
_entity_poly.pdbx_strand_id
1 'polypeptide(L)'
;IRRQRQMCIRDSVYSAPGVTRGAISGGRSEITGDFDLNEAIDLANVLRAGKLPASATIIQSEVVGPSLGQEAIDSGIYSFLIALTFVLVWMIFYYGPSGIFADIALILNIVLIFGILAGLGAVLTLPGIAGIVLTIGISVDANVLIFERVREELKKEKGLKQSINDGFNNALSSILDANITTGLTALVLYIFGTGPIKGFAT
;
A
#
# COMPACT_ATOMS: atom_id res chain seq x y z
N ILE A 1 -18.82 -23.54 -46.91
CA ILE A 1 -19.15 -23.22 -45.52
C ILE A 1 -18.15 -22.17 -45.04
N ARG A 2 -18.58 -20.89 -44.95
CA ARG A 2 -17.74 -19.80 -44.47
C ARG A 2 -17.55 -20.00 -42.98
N ARG A 3 -16.35 -20.40 -42.53
CA ARG A 3 -16.01 -20.43 -41.12
C ARG A 3 -15.72 -18.97 -40.66
N GLN A 4 -16.64 -18.38 -39.95
CA GLN A 4 -16.43 -17.14 -39.22
C GLN A 4 -15.48 -17.44 -38.05
N ARG A 5 -14.37 -16.73 -37.95
CA ARG A 5 -13.51 -16.76 -36.76
C ARG A 5 -14.06 -15.75 -35.78
N GLN A 6 -14.67 -16.25 -34.72
CA GLN A 6 -15.13 -15.42 -33.62
C GLN A 6 -13.97 -15.14 -32.65
N MET A 7 -13.81 -13.90 -32.30
CA MET A 7 -12.87 -13.48 -31.23
C MET A 7 -13.66 -13.32 -29.93
N CYS A 8 -13.36 -14.16 -28.97
CA CYS A 8 -14.03 -14.15 -27.68
C CYS A 8 -13.08 -13.71 -26.58
N ILE A 9 -13.53 -12.76 -25.75
CA ILE A 9 -12.92 -12.43 -24.47
C ILE A 9 -13.95 -12.79 -23.40
N ARG A 10 -13.54 -13.55 -22.39
CA ARG A 10 -14.40 -13.96 -21.27
C ARG A 10 -15.74 -14.54 -21.73
N ASP A 11 -15.69 -15.47 -22.67
CA ASP A 11 -16.87 -16.12 -23.26
C ASP A 11 -17.85 -15.18 -24.00
N SER A 12 -17.51 -13.90 -24.14
CA SER A 12 -18.21 -12.93 -24.95
C SER A 12 -17.55 -12.77 -26.32
N VAL A 13 -18.35 -12.71 -27.38
CA VAL A 13 -17.85 -12.46 -28.74
C VAL A 13 -17.47 -10.98 -28.83
N TYR A 14 -16.17 -10.68 -28.95
CA TYR A 14 -15.68 -9.31 -29.10
C TYR A 14 -15.76 -8.84 -30.56
N SER A 15 -15.44 -9.71 -31.52
CA SER A 15 -15.55 -9.43 -32.94
C SER A 15 -15.75 -10.71 -33.73
N ALA A 16 -16.53 -10.63 -34.80
CA ALA A 16 -16.78 -11.73 -35.71
C ALA A 16 -16.48 -11.31 -37.17
N PRO A 17 -15.21 -11.08 -37.52
CA PRO A 17 -14.85 -10.62 -38.85
C PRO A 17 -15.17 -11.69 -39.93
N GLY A 18 -15.82 -11.25 -41.01
CA GLY A 18 -16.09 -12.08 -42.16
C GLY A 18 -14.88 -12.17 -43.09
N VAL A 19 -14.62 -13.37 -43.64
CA VAL A 19 -13.59 -13.54 -44.69
C VAL A 19 -14.22 -13.25 -46.05
N THR A 20 -13.96 -12.07 -46.59
CA THR A 20 -14.59 -11.59 -47.85
C THR A 20 -13.83 -12.04 -49.12
N ARG A 21 -12.53 -12.31 -49.04
CA ARG A 21 -11.64 -12.57 -50.17
C ARG A 21 -11.15 -14.02 -50.30
N GLY A 22 -11.83 -15.00 -49.74
CA GLY A 22 -11.44 -16.41 -49.86
C GLY A 22 -10.31 -16.83 -48.91
N ALA A 23 -9.48 -17.78 -49.32
CA ALA A 23 -8.40 -18.30 -48.47
C ALA A 23 -7.27 -17.27 -48.31
N ILE A 24 -6.81 -17.08 -47.08
CA ILE A 24 -5.68 -16.18 -46.77
C ILE A 24 -4.39 -16.90 -47.10
N SER A 25 -3.80 -16.56 -48.27
CA SER A 25 -2.49 -17.05 -48.68
C SER A 25 -1.40 -16.10 -48.19
N GLY A 26 -0.38 -16.62 -47.52
CA GLY A 26 0.78 -15.82 -47.07
C GLY A 26 0.82 -15.46 -45.56
N GLY A 27 -0.14 -15.94 -44.78
CA GLY A 27 -0.08 -15.81 -43.28
C GLY A 27 -0.28 -14.41 -42.71
N ARG A 28 -0.58 -13.42 -43.56
CA ARG A 28 -0.92 -12.05 -43.12
C ARG A 28 -2.38 -11.76 -43.42
N SER A 29 -3.09 -11.20 -42.45
CA SER A 29 -4.48 -10.78 -42.63
C SER A 29 -4.66 -9.38 -42.02
N GLU A 30 -5.51 -8.60 -42.65
CA GLU A 30 -5.89 -7.28 -42.19
C GLU A 30 -7.38 -7.32 -41.83
N ILE A 31 -7.72 -6.74 -40.71
CA ILE A 31 -9.11 -6.57 -40.26
C ILE A 31 -9.48 -5.12 -40.52
N THR A 32 -10.42 -4.91 -41.45
CA THR A 32 -10.93 -3.60 -41.83
C THR A 32 -12.37 -3.45 -41.35
N GLY A 33 -12.73 -2.27 -40.90
CA GLY A 33 -14.07 -1.93 -40.45
C GLY A 33 -14.14 -0.43 -40.06
N ASP A 34 -15.32 -0.02 -39.69
CA ASP A 34 -15.57 1.35 -39.17
C ASP A 34 -15.27 1.36 -37.68
N PHE A 35 -13.96 1.44 -37.33
CA PHE A 35 -13.46 1.46 -35.95
C PHE A 35 -13.02 2.86 -35.58
N ASP A 36 -13.43 3.29 -34.39
CA ASP A 36 -12.77 4.42 -33.74
C ASP A 36 -11.34 4.04 -33.31
N LEU A 37 -10.48 5.05 -33.15
CA LEU A 37 -9.06 4.85 -32.79
C LEU A 37 -8.89 3.99 -31.52
N ASN A 38 -9.72 4.21 -30.51
CA ASN A 38 -9.70 3.46 -29.26
C ASN A 38 -10.12 1.99 -29.47
N GLU A 39 -11.18 1.75 -30.25
CA GLU A 39 -11.65 0.40 -30.59
C GLU A 39 -10.60 -0.38 -31.38
N ALA A 40 -9.91 0.28 -32.32
CA ALA A 40 -8.84 -0.35 -33.10
C ALA A 40 -7.64 -0.73 -32.21
N ILE A 41 -7.26 0.11 -31.24
CA ILE A 41 -6.20 -0.17 -30.26
C ILE A 41 -6.60 -1.34 -29.37
N ASP A 42 -7.82 -1.37 -28.87
CA ASP A 42 -8.32 -2.44 -28.02
C ASP A 42 -8.37 -3.77 -28.76
N LEU A 43 -8.86 -3.76 -30.00
CA LEU A 43 -8.86 -4.94 -30.87
C LEU A 43 -7.43 -5.46 -31.14
N ALA A 44 -6.48 -4.55 -31.37
CA ALA A 44 -5.08 -4.89 -31.57
C ALA A 44 -4.45 -5.51 -30.31
N ASN A 45 -4.77 -4.99 -29.14
CA ASN A 45 -4.30 -5.52 -27.86
C ASN A 45 -4.86 -6.92 -27.58
N VAL A 46 -6.15 -7.13 -27.87
CA VAL A 46 -6.80 -8.45 -27.75
C VAL A 46 -6.16 -9.48 -28.69
N LEU A 47 -5.88 -9.08 -29.92
CA LEU A 47 -5.21 -9.95 -30.91
C LEU A 47 -3.78 -10.30 -30.49
N ARG A 48 -3.07 -9.35 -29.89
CA ARG A 48 -1.70 -9.54 -29.39
C ARG A 48 -1.67 -10.46 -28.14
N ALA A 49 -2.63 -10.31 -27.24
CA ALA A 49 -2.76 -11.14 -26.04
C ALA A 49 -3.12 -12.61 -26.38
N GLY A 50 -3.78 -12.85 -27.53
CA GLY A 50 -4.21 -14.17 -27.93
C GLY A 50 -5.31 -14.76 -27.05
N LYS A 51 -5.59 -16.06 -27.23
CA LYS A 51 -6.57 -16.78 -26.42
C LYS A 51 -5.96 -17.10 -25.05
N LEU A 52 -6.56 -16.61 -23.98
CA LEU A 52 -6.18 -17.04 -22.64
C LEU A 52 -6.46 -18.53 -22.45
N PRO A 53 -5.53 -19.31 -21.89
CA PRO A 53 -5.70 -20.75 -21.69
C PRO A 53 -6.77 -21.09 -20.63
N ALA A 54 -7.16 -20.12 -19.79
CA ALA A 54 -8.20 -20.24 -18.78
C ALA A 54 -9.06 -18.99 -18.76
N SER A 55 -10.34 -19.13 -18.37
CA SER A 55 -11.23 -17.98 -18.15
C SER A 55 -10.70 -17.15 -16.97
N ALA A 56 -10.43 -15.86 -17.20
CA ALA A 56 -10.04 -14.92 -16.18
C ALA A 56 -11.25 -14.08 -15.76
N THR A 57 -11.58 -14.09 -14.46
CA THR A 57 -12.58 -13.19 -13.89
C THR A 57 -11.87 -12.01 -13.25
N ILE A 58 -12.33 -10.77 -13.52
CA ILE A 58 -11.86 -9.59 -12.79
C ILE A 58 -12.49 -9.66 -11.41
N ILE A 59 -11.65 -9.87 -10.38
CA ILE A 59 -12.08 -9.87 -8.99
C ILE A 59 -12.26 -8.44 -8.51
N GLN A 60 -11.41 -7.52 -8.98
CA GLN A 60 -11.49 -6.11 -8.65
C GLN A 60 -10.89 -5.27 -9.79
N SER A 61 -11.55 -4.19 -10.15
CA SER A 61 -11.04 -3.18 -11.08
C SER A 61 -11.23 -1.81 -10.44
N GLU A 62 -10.14 -1.09 -10.26
CA GLU A 62 -10.15 0.29 -9.77
C GLU A 62 -9.46 1.15 -10.82
N VAL A 63 -10.24 2.04 -11.44
CA VAL A 63 -9.73 2.97 -12.46
C VAL A 63 -9.69 4.36 -11.83
N VAL A 64 -8.51 4.81 -11.49
CA VAL A 64 -8.28 6.19 -11.01
C VAL A 64 -7.66 6.98 -12.14
N GLY A 65 -8.31 8.09 -12.52
CA GLY A 65 -7.75 8.99 -13.52
C GLY A 65 -6.41 9.58 -13.05
N PRO A 66 -5.46 9.89 -13.96
CA PRO A 66 -4.13 10.38 -13.58
C PRO A 66 -4.17 11.65 -12.70
N SER A 67 -5.12 12.53 -12.92
CA SER A 67 -5.31 13.76 -12.14
C SER A 67 -5.81 13.49 -10.72
N LEU A 68 -6.80 12.59 -10.57
CA LEU A 68 -7.34 12.22 -9.26
C LEU A 68 -6.32 11.43 -8.42
N GLY A 69 -5.51 10.59 -9.07
CA GLY A 69 -4.44 9.87 -8.39
C GLY A 69 -3.36 10.82 -7.86
N GLN A 70 -2.95 11.80 -8.65
CA GLN A 70 -1.95 12.79 -8.23
C GLN A 70 -2.47 13.67 -7.10
N GLU A 71 -3.69 14.19 -7.19
CA GLU A 71 -4.30 15.00 -6.14
C GLU A 71 -4.42 14.22 -4.81
N ALA A 72 -4.77 12.95 -4.86
CA ALA A 72 -4.84 12.11 -3.67
C ALA A 72 -3.46 11.85 -3.04
N ILE A 73 -2.42 11.67 -3.86
CA ILE A 73 -1.04 11.51 -3.39
C ILE A 73 -0.56 12.82 -2.74
N ASP A 74 -0.74 13.94 -3.40
CA ASP A 74 -0.32 15.25 -2.89
C ASP A 74 -1.03 15.58 -1.57
N SER A 75 -2.35 15.39 -1.51
CA SER A 75 -3.13 15.56 -0.27
C SER A 75 -2.69 14.60 0.83
N GLY A 76 -2.36 13.36 0.49
CA GLY A 76 -1.83 12.36 1.43
C GLY A 76 -0.48 12.77 2.00
N ILE A 77 0.45 13.25 1.16
CA ILE A 77 1.77 13.74 1.59
C ILE A 77 1.63 14.99 2.47
N TYR A 78 0.78 15.95 2.11
CA TYR A 78 0.54 17.13 2.93
C TYR A 78 -0.02 16.76 4.31
N SER A 79 -1.02 15.90 4.35
CA SER A 79 -1.61 15.42 5.61
C SER A 79 -0.59 14.71 6.48
N PHE A 80 0.25 13.87 5.88
CA PHE A 80 1.36 13.18 6.53
C PHE A 80 2.35 14.17 7.15
N LEU A 81 2.81 15.17 6.39
CA LEU A 81 3.78 16.17 6.86
C LEU A 81 3.21 17.03 8.00
N ILE A 82 1.94 17.41 7.91
CA ILE A 82 1.25 18.16 8.97
C ILE A 82 1.16 17.32 10.24
N ALA A 83 0.70 16.07 10.13
CA ALA A 83 0.58 15.17 11.27
C ALA A 83 1.94 14.89 11.92
N LEU A 84 2.97 14.60 11.11
CA LEU A 84 4.33 14.40 11.59
C LEU A 84 4.87 15.61 12.33
N THR A 85 4.75 16.80 11.74
CA THR A 85 5.21 18.05 12.36
C THR A 85 4.52 18.30 13.69
N PHE A 86 3.20 18.08 13.74
CA PHE A 86 2.43 18.23 14.97
C PHE A 86 2.90 17.28 16.08
N VAL A 87 3.16 16.01 15.74
CA VAL A 87 3.67 15.01 16.67
C VAL A 87 5.05 15.38 17.19
N LEU A 88 6.00 15.76 16.31
CA LEU A 88 7.35 16.16 16.70
C LEU A 88 7.33 17.37 17.65
N VAL A 89 6.58 18.41 17.32
CA VAL A 89 6.45 19.61 18.16
C VAL A 89 5.84 19.25 19.52
N TRP A 90 4.79 18.41 19.54
CA TRP A 90 4.14 17.97 20.77
C TRP A 90 5.08 17.17 21.66
N MET A 91 5.89 16.26 21.08
CA MET A 91 6.86 15.44 21.81
C MET A 91 7.93 16.31 22.49
N ILE A 92 8.48 17.28 21.77
CA ILE A 92 9.47 18.22 22.34
C ILE A 92 8.82 19.06 23.45
N PHE A 93 7.60 19.56 23.23
CA PHE A 93 6.91 20.41 24.19
C PHE A 93 6.57 19.65 25.50
N TYR A 94 6.11 18.41 25.41
CA TYR A 94 5.65 17.64 26.57
C TYR A 94 6.78 16.92 27.31
N TYR A 95 7.75 16.33 26.58
CA TYR A 95 8.85 15.55 27.15
C TYR A 95 10.19 16.32 27.21
N GLY A 96 10.25 17.54 26.70
CA GLY A 96 11.46 18.35 26.71
C GLY A 96 12.63 17.68 25.98
N PRO A 97 13.85 17.67 26.57
CA PRO A 97 15.02 17.08 25.90
C PRO A 97 14.87 15.59 25.58
N SER A 98 14.10 14.84 26.37
CA SER A 98 13.82 13.42 26.07
C SER A 98 12.97 13.23 24.82
N GLY A 99 12.10 14.20 24.50
CA GLY A 99 11.31 14.21 23.27
C GLY A 99 12.18 14.26 22.03
N ILE A 100 13.29 14.99 22.04
CA ILE A 100 14.22 15.07 20.91
C ILE A 100 14.79 13.68 20.54
N PHE A 101 15.11 12.86 21.52
CA PHE A 101 15.61 11.49 21.26
C PHE A 101 14.50 10.61 20.68
N ALA A 102 13.25 10.76 21.12
CA ALA A 102 12.11 10.06 20.55
C ALA A 102 11.85 10.50 19.09
N ASP A 103 11.98 11.78 18.80
CA ASP A 103 11.82 12.33 17.45
C ASP A 103 12.89 11.82 16.50
N ILE A 104 14.14 11.73 16.95
CA ILE A 104 15.22 11.12 16.16
C ILE A 104 14.91 9.64 15.87
N ALA A 105 14.45 8.91 16.88
CA ALA A 105 14.07 7.51 16.71
C ALA A 105 12.89 7.35 15.73
N LEU A 106 11.90 8.24 15.78
CA LEU A 106 10.76 8.28 14.88
C LEU A 106 11.20 8.54 13.43
N ILE A 107 12.03 9.56 13.21
CA ILE A 107 12.56 9.88 11.88
C ILE A 107 13.35 8.69 11.32
N LEU A 108 14.20 8.07 12.13
CA LEU A 108 14.96 6.89 11.73
C LEU A 108 14.03 5.72 11.35
N ASN A 109 12.97 5.51 12.12
CA ASN A 109 11.96 4.48 11.83
C ASN A 109 11.28 4.74 10.46
N ILE A 110 10.87 5.98 10.19
CA ILE A 110 10.28 6.38 8.92
C ILE A 110 11.25 6.09 7.75
N VAL A 111 12.52 6.48 7.89
CA VAL A 111 13.56 6.22 6.88
C VAL A 111 13.73 4.71 6.65
N LEU A 112 13.69 3.89 7.71
CA LEU A 112 13.76 2.43 7.59
C LEU A 112 12.55 1.85 6.88
N ILE A 113 11.33 2.30 7.19
CA ILE A 113 10.10 1.86 6.51
C ILE A 113 10.20 2.14 5.01
N PHE A 114 10.52 3.38 4.63
CA PHE A 114 10.66 3.73 3.21
C PHE A 114 11.83 2.99 2.54
N GLY A 115 12.93 2.78 3.26
CA GLY A 115 14.07 2.01 2.76
C GLY A 115 13.70 0.56 2.46
N ILE A 116 12.95 -0.09 3.36
CA ILE A 116 12.47 -1.46 3.18
C ILE A 116 11.49 -1.54 2.02
N LEU A 117 10.49 -0.64 1.97
CA LEU A 117 9.51 -0.59 0.87
C LEU A 117 10.19 -0.42 -0.49
N ALA A 118 11.15 0.51 -0.58
CA ALA A 118 11.91 0.73 -1.80
C ALA A 118 12.78 -0.49 -2.17
N GLY A 119 13.41 -1.13 -1.19
CA GLY A 119 14.23 -2.33 -1.39
C GLY A 119 13.43 -3.55 -1.85
N LEU A 120 12.18 -3.68 -1.41
CA LEU A 120 11.26 -4.73 -1.85
C LEU A 120 10.54 -4.41 -3.17
N GLY A 121 10.72 -3.21 -3.72
CA GLY A 121 9.99 -2.77 -4.91
C GLY A 121 8.47 -2.66 -4.67
N ALA A 122 8.07 -2.38 -3.44
CA ALA A 122 6.66 -2.28 -3.09
C ALA A 122 6.00 -1.07 -3.76
N VAL A 123 4.80 -1.27 -4.30
CA VAL A 123 4.02 -0.18 -4.90
C VAL A 123 3.21 0.51 -3.81
N LEU A 124 3.44 1.81 -3.65
CA LEU A 124 2.72 2.63 -2.69
C LEU A 124 1.29 2.87 -3.18
N THR A 125 0.33 2.26 -2.51
CA THR A 125 -1.10 2.44 -2.78
C THR A 125 -1.71 3.47 -1.83
N LEU A 126 -2.88 4.04 -2.17
CA LEU A 126 -3.60 4.96 -1.27
C LEU A 126 -3.88 4.35 0.12
N PRO A 127 -4.39 3.11 0.24
CA PRO A 127 -4.50 2.44 1.53
C PRO A 127 -3.15 2.21 2.22
N GLY A 128 -2.08 1.98 1.46
CA GLY A 128 -0.72 1.84 1.99
C GLY A 128 -0.22 3.13 2.63
N ILE A 129 -0.49 4.30 2.04
CA ILE A 129 -0.17 5.60 2.65
C ILE A 129 -0.89 5.75 3.99
N ALA A 130 -2.17 5.40 4.07
CA ALA A 130 -2.91 5.42 5.33
C ALA A 130 -2.30 4.47 6.39
N GLY A 131 -1.83 3.28 5.97
CA GLY A 131 -1.11 2.34 6.82
C GLY A 131 0.19 2.92 7.38
N ILE A 132 0.98 3.62 6.56
CA ILE A 132 2.21 4.29 7.00
C ILE A 132 1.90 5.37 8.05
N VAL A 133 0.89 6.22 7.81
CA VAL A 133 0.49 7.26 8.76
C VAL A 133 0.07 6.64 10.10
N LEU A 134 -0.69 5.56 10.08
CA LEU A 134 -1.08 4.83 11.28
C LEU A 134 0.14 4.24 12.01
N THR A 135 1.07 3.63 11.28
CA THR A 135 2.29 3.02 11.84
C THR A 135 3.16 4.07 12.54
N ILE A 136 3.22 5.29 12.03
CA ILE A 136 3.93 6.40 12.68
C ILE A 136 3.31 6.72 14.04
N GLY A 137 1.97 6.78 14.12
CA GLY A 137 1.29 6.99 15.39
C GLY A 137 1.64 5.90 16.42
N ILE A 138 1.56 4.63 16.02
CA ILE A 138 1.90 3.48 16.87
C ILE A 138 3.38 3.50 17.30
N SER A 139 4.29 3.94 16.43
CA SER A 139 5.73 4.02 16.73
C SER A 139 6.04 5.07 17.81
N VAL A 140 5.29 6.17 17.84
CA VAL A 140 5.41 7.19 18.88
C VAL A 140 4.94 6.66 20.22
N ASP A 141 3.84 5.91 20.25
CA ASP A 141 3.25 5.37 21.48
C ASP A 141 4.24 4.50 22.27
N ALA A 142 5.10 3.74 21.60
CA ALA A 142 6.13 2.96 22.27
C ALA A 142 7.12 3.84 23.07
N ASN A 143 7.56 4.95 22.49
CA ASN A 143 8.47 5.90 23.15
C ASN A 143 7.76 6.62 24.33
N VAL A 144 6.51 7.04 24.11
CA VAL A 144 5.66 7.65 25.14
C VAL A 144 5.50 6.71 26.33
N LEU A 145 5.21 5.44 26.08
CA LEU A 145 5.01 4.44 27.12
C LEU A 145 6.29 4.24 27.96
N ILE A 146 7.47 4.19 27.33
CA ILE A 146 8.74 4.11 28.06
C ILE A 146 8.93 5.35 28.96
N PHE A 147 8.72 6.55 28.42
CA PHE A 147 8.91 7.78 29.17
C PHE A 147 7.94 7.89 30.35
N GLU A 148 6.68 7.52 30.17
CA GLU A 148 5.70 7.53 31.27
C GLU A 148 6.03 6.49 32.34
N ARG A 149 6.49 5.29 31.98
CA ARG A 149 6.95 4.29 32.96
C ARG A 149 8.18 4.75 33.72
N VAL A 150 9.14 5.36 33.07
CA VAL A 150 10.31 5.95 33.73
C VAL A 150 9.86 7.06 34.69
N ARG A 151 8.91 7.90 34.27
CA ARG A 151 8.36 8.99 35.09
C ARG A 151 7.61 8.47 36.32
N GLU A 152 6.86 7.37 36.18
CA GLU A 152 6.21 6.67 37.29
C GLU A 152 7.23 6.12 38.30
N GLU A 153 8.32 5.49 37.80
CA GLU A 153 9.36 4.95 38.68
C GLU A 153 10.16 6.06 39.38
N LEU A 154 10.37 7.22 38.75
CA LEU A 154 10.98 8.39 39.38
C LEU A 154 10.15 8.94 40.54
N LYS A 155 8.81 8.88 40.48
CA LYS A 155 7.91 9.30 41.55
C LYS A 155 8.01 8.42 42.81
N LYS A 156 8.58 7.21 42.67
CA LYS A 156 8.81 6.28 43.80
C LYS A 156 10.12 6.54 44.54
N GLU A 157 10.71 7.72 44.33
CA GLU A 157 11.96 8.17 45.02
C GLU A 157 13.18 7.26 44.78
N LYS A 158 13.16 6.46 43.71
CA LYS A 158 14.29 5.63 43.27
C LYS A 158 15.36 6.48 42.59
N GLY A 159 16.60 6.01 42.63
CA GLY A 159 17.67 6.66 41.89
C GLY A 159 17.43 6.67 40.36
N LEU A 160 17.85 7.74 39.68
CA LEU A 160 17.60 7.96 38.24
C LEU A 160 17.93 6.74 37.38
N LYS A 161 19.12 6.16 37.60
CA LYS A 161 19.55 4.98 36.79
C LYS A 161 18.64 3.78 36.99
N GLN A 162 18.18 3.55 38.23
CA GLN A 162 17.30 2.45 38.56
C GLN A 162 15.90 2.70 37.98
N SER A 163 15.38 3.92 38.09
CA SER A 163 14.07 4.30 37.54
C SER A 163 14.02 4.15 36.02
N ILE A 164 15.11 4.45 35.30
CA ILE A 164 15.22 4.26 33.86
C ILE A 164 15.18 2.77 33.54
N ASN A 165 15.97 1.94 34.24
CA ASN A 165 16.02 0.50 33.99
C ASN A 165 14.69 -0.19 34.28
N ASP A 166 14.09 0.12 35.44
CA ASP A 166 12.80 -0.45 35.84
C ASP A 166 11.66 0.02 34.91
N GLY A 167 11.65 1.30 34.54
CA GLY A 167 10.68 1.86 33.60
C GLY A 167 10.73 1.22 32.23
N PHE A 168 11.94 1.03 31.69
CA PHE A 168 12.12 0.35 30.41
C PHE A 168 11.67 -1.12 30.46
N ASN A 169 12.07 -1.87 31.49
CA ASN A 169 11.66 -3.26 31.65
C ASN A 169 10.13 -3.41 31.82
N ASN A 170 9.50 -2.51 32.57
CA ASN A 170 8.05 -2.51 32.76
C ASN A 170 7.28 -2.12 31.49
N ALA A 171 7.85 -1.24 30.65
CA ALA A 171 7.26 -0.87 29.37
C ALA A 171 7.38 -1.98 28.33
N LEU A 172 8.48 -2.76 28.35
CA LEU A 172 8.84 -3.71 27.31
C LEU A 172 7.75 -4.77 27.07
N SER A 173 7.14 -5.32 28.12
CA SER A 173 6.08 -6.31 27.95
C SER A 173 4.87 -5.75 27.23
N SER A 174 4.43 -4.55 27.60
CA SER A 174 3.29 -3.87 26.97
C SER A 174 3.57 -3.51 25.52
N ILE A 175 4.81 -3.08 25.19
CA ILE A 175 5.24 -2.78 23.84
C ILE A 175 5.27 -4.06 22.97
N LEU A 176 5.79 -5.16 23.53
CA LEU A 176 5.81 -6.44 22.81
C LEU A 176 4.39 -6.96 22.53
N ASP A 177 3.51 -6.92 23.53
CA ASP A 177 2.12 -7.34 23.39
C ASP A 177 1.39 -6.53 22.31
N ALA A 178 1.53 -5.21 22.32
CA ALA A 178 0.95 -4.32 21.32
C ALA A 178 1.48 -4.62 19.91
N ASN A 179 2.79 -4.79 19.75
CA ASN A 179 3.40 -5.08 18.45
C ASN A 179 3.04 -6.48 17.94
N ILE A 180 2.99 -7.48 18.80
CA ILE A 180 2.56 -8.85 18.43
C ILE A 180 1.10 -8.83 17.98
N THR A 181 0.22 -8.16 18.72
CA THR A 181 -1.21 -8.05 18.38
C THR A 181 -1.41 -7.34 17.05
N THR A 182 -0.72 -6.23 16.84
CA THR A 182 -0.76 -5.47 15.57
C THR A 182 -0.20 -6.32 14.42
N GLY A 183 0.92 -7.01 14.63
CA GLY A 183 1.53 -7.88 13.64
C GLY A 183 0.64 -9.07 13.25
N LEU A 184 -0.03 -9.71 14.24
CA LEU A 184 -1.00 -10.76 13.96
C LEU A 184 -2.19 -10.24 13.16
N THR A 185 -2.70 -9.07 13.52
CA THR A 185 -3.81 -8.44 12.78
C THR A 185 -3.40 -8.13 11.35
N ALA A 186 -2.24 -7.53 11.14
CA ALA A 186 -1.70 -7.27 9.82
C ALA A 186 -1.49 -8.54 9.00
N LEU A 187 -0.97 -9.61 9.63
CA LEU A 187 -0.80 -10.91 8.97
C LEU A 187 -2.14 -11.52 8.52
N VAL A 188 -3.16 -11.47 9.36
CA VAL A 188 -4.51 -11.95 9.01
C VAL A 188 -5.08 -11.13 7.85
N LEU A 189 -4.96 -9.80 7.88
CA LEU A 189 -5.41 -8.93 6.80
C LEU A 189 -4.60 -9.15 5.51
N TYR A 190 -3.32 -9.45 5.60
CA TYR A 190 -2.48 -9.76 4.44
C TYR A 190 -2.86 -11.08 3.77
N ILE A 191 -3.17 -12.13 4.56
CA ILE A 191 -3.51 -13.47 4.05
C ILE A 191 -4.94 -13.49 3.50
N PHE A 192 -5.90 -12.97 4.26
CA PHE A 192 -7.33 -13.06 3.94
C PHE A 192 -7.90 -11.79 3.29
N GLY A 193 -7.20 -10.67 3.37
CA GLY A 193 -7.62 -9.41 2.76
C GLY A 193 -7.50 -9.43 1.25
N THR A 194 -8.38 -8.71 0.59
CA THR A 194 -8.39 -8.51 -0.86
C THR A 194 -8.30 -7.02 -1.20
N GLY A 195 -7.68 -6.69 -2.33
CA GLY A 195 -7.62 -5.34 -2.85
C GLY A 195 -7.08 -4.30 -1.85
N PRO A 196 -7.85 -3.24 -1.51
CA PRO A 196 -7.42 -2.16 -0.63
C PRO A 196 -7.02 -2.62 0.77
N ILE A 197 -7.70 -3.65 1.32
CA ILE A 197 -7.42 -4.19 2.66
C ILE A 197 -6.02 -4.82 2.70
N LYS A 198 -5.65 -5.56 1.66
CA LYS A 198 -4.31 -6.13 1.54
C LYS A 198 -3.25 -5.05 1.38
N GLY A 199 -3.53 -4.00 0.58
CA GLY A 199 -2.64 -2.86 0.41
C GLY A 199 -2.40 -2.06 1.70
N PHE A 200 -3.39 -2.02 2.60
CA PHE A 200 -3.25 -1.41 3.93
C PHE A 200 -2.36 -2.25 4.87
N ALA A 201 -2.42 -3.57 4.75
CA ALA A 201 -1.68 -4.51 5.61
C ALA A 201 -0.25 -4.81 5.15
N THR A 202 0.16 -4.29 3.98
CA THR A 202 1.49 -4.49 3.41
C THR A 202 2.46 -3.45 3.93
#